data_d5e1e7c14cc4096502980b5e6f1531b0
#
_entry.id   d5e1e7c14cc4096502980b5e6f1531b0
#
_cell.length_a   1.000
_cell.length_b   1.000
_cell.length_c   1.000
_cell.angle_alpha   90.00
_cell.angle_beta   90.00
_cell.angle_gamma   90.00
#
_symmetry.space_group_name_H-M   'P 1'
#
loop_
_entity.id
_entity.type
_entity.pdbx_description
1 polymer ?
#
loop_
_entity_poly.entity_id
_entity_poly.type
_entity_poly.pdbx_seq_one_letter_code
_entity_poly.pdbx_strand_id
1 'polypeptide(L)'
;MVPKIKKRTFDVIIVGGGPAGLFGAYYLAENSNLDVLVIDKGKASLKRKCPIKDKGCIKCKPCNILCGIGGAGLFSDGKLNFIHKLGKTDLTQFMVETDARALIDETEVIFNRFGMDGKVFPTDIDQARQIRKEARKCGIDLLIIKQKHLGSDNLPNHIAAMADYIQGKGVVFHHSEEVYDIIVEKGCVVGLTTNRGQYFSNNIIIAPGRVGAEWIGSLARKNGIEVSQRGIEVGVRVEVHNEIMQDLCSVIYDPTFFVRTNRYDDQTRTFCTNFGGFVALENYQNFVCVNGHAYMDRKSNNTNFAFLSKVVLTDPVEDNQAYGESIGKLATLIGGGKPTLQRYGDLKRGRRSTWNRVRNSYIDPTLKNVTCGDIAMALPERILTNLVDGLEQLNQVIPGVANDETLLYAPEIKFFATQVDTDNNLETAIKGLYMAGDGPGVAGNIVSATATALIPAKKIISAAAETSSKKMKTK
;
A
#
# COMPACT_ATOMS: atom_id res chain seq x y z
N MET A 1 32.00 22.63 23.10
CA MET A 1 31.92 21.26 23.63
C MET A 1 30.73 20.57 22.95
N VAL A 2 30.99 19.60 22.08
CA VAL A 2 29.92 18.74 21.51
C VAL A 2 29.42 17.87 22.67
N PRO A 3 28.11 17.83 22.96
CA PRO A 3 27.62 16.98 24.03
C PRO A 3 27.93 15.52 23.66
N LYS A 4 28.62 14.81 24.56
CA LYS A 4 28.83 13.37 24.42
C LYS A 4 27.49 12.69 24.32
N ILE A 5 27.13 12.23 23.12
CA ILE A 5 25.91 11.48 22.85
C ILE A 5 26.00 10.20 23.67
N LYS A 6 25.09 10.01 24.61
CA LYS A 6 25.02 8.77 25.40
C LYS A 6 24.75 7.61 24.44
N LYS A 7 25.69 6.66 24.34
CA LYS A 7 25.52 5.41 23.61
C LYS A 7 24.31 4.69 24.18
N ARG A 8 23.29 4.41 23.34
CA ARG A 8 22.08 3.70 23.74
C ARG A 8 22.04 2.34 23.05
N THR A 9 21.84 1.30 23.81
CA THR A 9 21.78 -0.07 23.33
C THR A 9 20.38 -0.63 23.62
N PHE A 10 19.79 -1.31 22.63
CA PHE A 10 18.50 -2.00 22.73
C PHE A 10 18.66 -3.42 22.21
N ASP A 11 17.80 -4.33 22.63
CA ASP A 11 17.78 -5.69 22.09
C ASP A 11 17.26 -5.72 20.66
N VAL A 12 16.25 -4.87 20.35
CA VAL A 12 15.67 -4.72 19.01
C VAL A 12 15.41 -3.25 18.70
N ILE A 13 15.76 -2.84 17.48
CA ILE A 13 15.39 -1.52 16.96
C ILE A 13 14.49 -1.72 15.74
N ILE A 14 13.36 -1.00 15.70
CA ILE A 14 12.41 -0.99 14.58
C ILE A 14 12.43 0.39 13.93
N VAL A 15 12.69 0.44 12.62
CA VAL A 15 12.70 1.69 11.83
C VAL A 15 11.39 1.82 11.09
N GLY A 16 10.58 2.80 11.49
CA GLY A 16 9.24 3.07 10.98
C GLY A 16 8.13 2.62 11.91
N GLY A 17 7.28 3.56 12.32
CA GLY A 17 6.11 3.34 13.18
C GLY A 17 4.81 3.15 12.40
N GLY A 18 4.88 2.64 11.17
CA GLY A 18 3.72 2.24 10.37
C GLY A 18 3.10 0.92 10.84
N PRO A 19 2.11 0.37 10.10
CA PRO A 19 1.46 -0.89 10.48
C PRO A 19 2.45 -2.01 10.78
N ALA A 20 3.46 -2.22 9.92
CA ALA A 20 4.48 -3.24 10.15
C ALA A 20 5.24 -2.99 11.46
N GLY A 21 5.77 -1.79 11.67
CA GLY A 21 6.55 -1.48 12.87
C GLY A 21 5.75 -1.58 14.16
N LEU A 22 4.49 -1.12 14.16
CA LEU A 22 3.61 -1.23 15.34
C LEU A 22 3.29 -2.69 15.70
N PHE A 23 2.98 -3.52 14.69
CA PHE A 23 2.66 -4.93 14.94
C PHE A 23 3.90 -5.73 15.35
N GLY A 24 5.07 -5.44 14.74
CA GLY A 24 6.33 -6.02 15.19
C GLY A 24 6.66 -5.65 16.65
N ALA A 25 6.51 -4.37 17.01
CA ALA A 25 6.72 -3.88 18.37
C ALA A 25 5.71 -4.50 19.36
N TYR A 26 4.43 -4.57 18.96
CA TYR A 26 3.40 -5.25 19.77
C TYR A 26 3.76 -6.70 20.04
N TYR A 27 4.14 -7.45 19.00
CA TYR A 27 4.42 -8.87 19.13
C TYR A 27 5.64 -9.13 20.03
N LEU A 28 6.70 -8.32 19.90
CA LEU A 28 7.87 -8.38 20.77
C LEU A 28 7.49 -8.07 22.22
N ALA A 29 6.70 -7.01 22.45
CA ALA A 29 6.30 -6.59 23.80
C ALA A 29 5.37 -7.58 24.51
N GLU A 30 4.53 -8.32 23.78
CA GLU A 30 3.62 -9.31 24.35
C GLU A 30 4.32 -10.63 24.65
N ASN A 31 5.31 -11.02 23.86
CA ASN A 31 5.88 -12.37 23.88
C ASN A 31 7.34 -12.43 24.35
N SER A 32 7.90 -11.31 24.84
CA SER A 32 9.27 -11.26 25.34
C SER A 32 9.47 -10.13 26.36
N ASN A 33 10.63 -10.14 27.01
CA ASN A 33 11.11 -9.05 27.87
C ASN A 33 12.24 -8.24 27.19
N LEU A 34 12.29 -8.26 25.87
CA LEU A 34 13.34 -7.56 25.09
C LEU A 34 13.12 -6.04 25.17
N ASP A 35 14.23 -5.30 25.27
CA ASP A 35 14.23 -3.84 25.23
C ASP A 35 14.11 -3.37 23.78
N VAL A 36 12.96 -2.77 23.43
CA VAL A 36 12.58 -2.43 22.06
C VAL A 36 12.50 -0.92 21.86
N LEU A 37 13.15 -0.42 20.80
CA LEU A 37 13.05 0.95 20.34
C LEU A 37 12.36 1.02 18.97
N VAL A 38 11.35 1.87 18.84
CA VAL A 38 10.73 2.24 17.55
C VAL A 38 11.11 3.66 17.19
N ILE A 39 11.70 3.86 16.01
CA ILE A 39 12.10 5.17 15.50
C ILE A 39 11.25 5.53 14.28
N ASP A 40 10.61 6.72 14.30
CA ASP A 40 9.89 7.24 13.12
C ASP A 40 10.24 8.72 12.88
N LYS A 41 10.46 9.07 11.62
CA LYS A 41 10.76 10.45 11.21
C LYS A 41 9.59 11.41 11.33
N GLY A 42 8.36 10.90 11.45
CA GLY A 42 7.16 11.71 11.63
C GLY A 42 6.71 11.78 13.08
N LYS A 43 5.51 12.33 13.27
CA LYS A 43 4.93 12.61 14.59
C LYS A 43 4.11 11.44 15.12
N ALA A 44 3.75 11.48 16.40
CA ALA A 44 2.74 10.60 17.00
C ALA A 44 1.40 10.74 16.27
N SER A 45 0.59 9.68 16.25
CA SER A 45 -0.64 9.54 15.44
C SER A 45 -1.57 10.76 15.53
N LEU A 46 -1.97 11.15 16.74
CA LEU A 46 -2.89 12.26 16.98
C LEU A 46 -2.31 13.66 16.69
N LYS A 47 -0.96 13.78 16.57
CA LYS A 47 -0.27 15.03 16.23
C LYS A 47 -0.06 15.21 14.72
N ARG A 48 -0.47 14.24 13.92
CA ARG A 48 -0.35 14.27 12.46
C ARG A 48 -1.53 14.99 11.86
N LYS A 49 -1.31 16.18 11.30
CA LYS A 49 -2.33 16.97 10.60
C LYS A 49 -1.76 17.47 9.28
N CYS A 50 -2.49 17.24 8.18
CA CYS A 50 -2.15 17.86 6.90
C CYS A 50 -2.56 19.33 6.94
N PRO A 51 -1.65 20.26 6.65
CA PRO A 51 -1.97 21.69 6.68
C PRO A 51 -2.76 22.16 5.44
N ILE A 52 -3.03 21.26 4.48
CA ILE A 52 -3.81 21.62 3.28
C ILE A 52 -5.25 21.89 3.68
N LYS A 53 -5.74 23.11 3.34
CA LYS A 53 -7.16 23.40 3.31
C LYS A 53 -7.57 23.53 1.84
N ASP A 54 -7.30 24.56 1.13
CA ASP A 54 -7.81 24.76 -0.23
C ASP A 54 -6.74 25.13 -1.27
N LYS A 55 -5.46 25.16 -0.90
CA LYS A 55 -4.38 25.75 -1.71
C LYS A 55 -3.38 24.75 -2.31
N GLY A 56 -3.70 23.44 -2.33
CA GLY A 56 -2.78 22.43 -2.84
C GLY A 56 -1.67 22.05 -1.85
N CYS A 57 -0.86 21.02 -2.18
CA CYS A 57 0.14 20.44 -1.30
C CYS A 57 1.34 21.38 -1.08
N ILE A 58 1.67 21.69 0.19
CA ILE A 58 2.83 22.52 0.56
C ILE A 58 4.14 21.74 0.69
N LYS A 59 4.15 20.44 0.31
CA LYS A 59 5.33 19.56 0.30
C LYS A 59 6.11 19.53 1.63
N CYS A 60 5.39 19.30 2.76
CA CYS A 60 5.98 19.19 4.10
C CYS A 60 7.12 18.16 4.14
N LYS A 61 8.17 18.45 4.92
CA LYS A 61 9.30 17.54 5.17
C LYS A 61 9.47 17.32 6.69
N PRO A 62 9.18 16.10 7.21
CA PRO A 62 8.51 14.98 6.54
C PRO A 62 7.01 15.23 6.28
N CYS A 63 6.43 14.50 5.33
CA CYS A 63 5.00 14.58 5.02
C CYS A 63 4.16 14.04 6.18
N ASN A 64 3.26 14.84 6.73
CA ASN A 64 2.42 14.41 7.86
C ASN A 64 1.39 13.32 7.50
N ILE A 65 1.06 13.13 6.21
CA ILE A 65 0.18 12.04 5.76
C ILE A 65 0.95 10.73 5.63
N LEU A 66 2.19 10.76 5.13
CA LEU A 66 2.93 9.56 4.80
C LEU A 66 3.81 9.06 5.95
N CYS A 67 4.29 9.95 6.84
CA CYS A 67 5.26 9.67 7.88
C CYS A 67 4.68 9.86 9.28
N GLY A 68 5.12 9.03 10.23
CA GLY A 68 4.70 9.05 11.63
C GLY A 68 3.95 7.78 12.04
N ILE A 69 3.61 7.73 13.31
CA ILE A 69 2.94 6.55 13.90
C ILE A 69 1.61 6.28 13.19
N GLY A 70 1.42 5.02 12.79
CA GLY A 70 0.32 4.55 11.94
C GLY A 70 0.65 4.61 10.43
N GLY A 71 1.79 5.19 10.03
CA GLY A 71 2.23 5.25 8.63
C GLY A 71 1.22 5.95 7.71
N ALA A 72 1.31 5.69 6.40
CA ALA A 72 0.35 6.21 5.42
C ALA A 72 -1.05 5.60 5.60
N GLY A 73 -1.15 4.40 6.19
CA GLY A 73 -2.41 3.72 6.48
C GLY A 73 -3.36 4.52 7.37
N LEU A 74 -2.83 5.40 8.23
CA LEU A 74 -3.64 6.25 9.14
C LEU A 74 -4.61 7.17 8.39
N PHE A 75 -4.28 7.56 7.17
CA PHE A 75 -5.10 8.45 6.33
C PHE A 75 -5.71 7.71 5.13
N SER A 76 -5.69 6.39 5.14
CA SER A 76 -6.37 5.56 4.14
C SER A 76 -7.86 5.42 4.49
N ASP A 77 -8.61 4.75 3.62
CA ASP A 77 -10.00 4.38 3.86
C ASP A 77 -10.17 3.24 4.89
N GLY A 78 -9.07 2.72 5.42
CA GLY A 78 -9.10 1.68 6.46
C GLY A 78 -9.58 0.32 5.95
N LYS A 79 -9.32 -0.02 4.69
CA LYS A 79 -9.59 -1.36 4.16
C LYS A 79 -8.55 -2.36 4.66
N LEU A 80 -9.01 -3.39 5.32
CA LEU A 80 -8.22 -4.53 5.77
C LEU A 80 -8.56 -5.74 4.91
N ASN A 81 -7.61 -6.18 4.10
CA ASN A 81 -7.74 -7.35 3.21
C ASN A 81 -7.02 -8.54 3.83
N PHE A 82 -7.78 -9.47 4.44
CA PHE A 82 -7.23 -10.65 5.11
C PHE A 82 -6.98 -11.77 4.11
N ILE A 83 -5.86 -11.65 3.41
CA ILE A 83 -5.40 -12.63 2.42
C ILE A 83 -3.87 -12.65 2.36
N HIS A 84 -3.30 -13.86 2.19
CA HIS A 84 -1.86 -14.08 2.13
C HIS A 84 -1.24 -13.76 0.75
N LYS A 85 -2.08 -13.64 -0.29
CA LYS A 85 -1.64 -13.34 -1.66
C LYS A 85 -2.57 -12.35 -2.35
N LEU A 86 -2.09 -11.13 -2.60
CA LEU A 86 -2.82 -10.06 -3.30
C LEU A 86 -1.86 -9.03 -3.88
N GLY A 87 -1.93 -8.80 -5.18
CA GLY A 87 -1.05 -7.87 -5.87
C GLY A 87 0.42 -8.29 -5.74
N LYS A 88 1.25 -7.41 -5.18
CA LYS A 88 2.66 -7.73 -4.91
C LYS A 88 2.91 -8.55 -3.65
N THR A 89 1.91 -8.69 -2.79
CA THR A 89 2.01 -9.55 -1.62
C THR A 89 1.88 -11.00 -2.03
N ASP A 90 2.85 -11.81 -1.65
CA ASP A 90 2.77 -13.26 -1.71
C ASP A 90 3.59 -13.84 -0.55
N LEU A 91 2.92 -14.16 0.57
CA LEU A 91 3.59 -14.71 1.75
C LEU A 91 4.06 -16.15 1.53
N THR A 92 3.57 -16.82 0.47
CA THR A 92 4.03 -18.19 0.14
C THR A 92 5.46 -18.22 -0.40
N GLN A 93 6.07 -17.05 -0.67
CA GLN A 93 7.50 -16.94 -0.95
C GLN A 93 8.37 -17.21 0.30
N PHE A 94 7.81 -17.06 1.50
CA PHE A 94 8.54 -17.17 2.76
C PHE A 94 8.11 -18.39 3.60
N MET A 95 6.92 -18.96 3.34
CA MET A 95 6.37 -20.06 4.12
C MET A 95 5.33 -20.86 3.32
N VAL A 96 4.96 -22.04 3.79
CA VAL A 96 3.87 -22.81 3.18
C VAL A 96 2.52 -22.09 3.35
N GLU A 97 1.58 -22.34 2.44
CA GLU A 97 0.31 -21.60 2.38
C GLU A 97 -0.51 -21.70 3.68
N THR A 98 -0.49 -22.86 4.35
CA THR A 98 -1.18 -23.07 5.62
C THR A 98 -0.68 -22.09 6.70
N ASP A 99 0.64 -21.91 6.78
CA ASP A 99 1.26 -21.02 7.76
C ASP A 99 1.04 -19.56 7.39
N ALA A 100 1.04 -19.26 6.09
CA ALA A 100 0.71 -17.91 5.59
C ALA A 100 -0.73 -17.52 5.94
N ARG A 101 -1.69 -18.45 5.84
CA ARG A 101 -3.08 -18.23 6.26
C ARG A 101 -3.18 -18.04 7.77
N ALA A 102 -2.55 -18.90 8.56
CA ALA A 102 -2.53 -18.80 10.02
C ALA A 102 -1.93 -17.47 10.49
N LEU A 103 -0.87 -16.98 9.80
CA LEU A 103 -0.26 -15.70 10.10
C LEU A 103 -1.21 -14.52 9.81
N ILE A 104 -2.01 -14.59 8.75
CA ILE A 104 -3.05 -13.59 8.45
C ILE A 104 -4.14 -13.61 9.52
N ASP A 105 -4.59 -14.78 9.94
CA ASP A 105 -5.59 -14.93 11.01
C ASP A 105 -5.07 -14.37 12.35
N GLU A 106 -3.82 -14.60 12.67
CA GLU A 106 -3.15 -14.03 13.83
C GLU A 106 -3.11 -12.50 13.79
N THR A 107 -2.83 -11.90 12.63
CA THR A 107 -2.90 -10.44 12.48
C THR A 107 -4.32 -9.91 12.69
N GLU A 108 -5.35 -10.64 12.26
CA GLU A 108 -6.74 -10.25 12.47
C GLU A 108 -7.08 -10.20 13.96
N VAL A 109 -6.62 -11.16 14.74
CA VAL A 109 -6.83 -11.18 16.21
C VAL A 109 -6.24 -9.90 16.83
N ILE A 110 -5.06 -9.49 16.39
CA ILE A 110 -4.41 -8.26 16.88
C ILE A 110 -5.21 -7.02 16.48
N PHE A 111 -5.67 -6.93 15.22
CA PHE A 111 -6.52 -5.81 14.76
C PHE A 111 -7.79 -5.70 15.60
N ASN A 112 -8.48 -6.81 15.83
CA ASN A 112 -9.72 -6.86 16.61
C ASN A 112 -9.50 -6.41 18.07
N ARG A 113 -8.37 -6.78 18.67
CA ARG A 113 -8.01 -6.39 20.05
C ARG A 113 -7.98 -4.88 20.25
N PHE A 114 -7.64 -4.12 19.21
CA PHE A 114 -7.58 -2.65 19.23
C PHE A 114 -8.82 -1.99 18.62
N GLY A 115 -9.95 -2.71 18.54
CA GLY A 115 -11.23 -2.18 18.06
C GLY A 115 -11.30 -2.00 16.54
N MET A 116 -10.39 -2.64 15.79
CA MET A 116 -10.41 -2.63 14.32
C MET A 116 -11.18 -3.86 13.79
N ASP A 117 -12.40 -4.05 14.30
CA ASP A 117 -13.26 -5.22 14.08
C ASP A 117 -14.50 -4.93 13.23
N GLY A 118 -14.46 -3.91 12.39
CA GLY A 118 -15.56 -3.43 11.54
C GLY A 118 -16.28 -4.52 10.73
N LYS A 119 -17.36 -4.11 10.03
CA LYS A 119 -18.19 -5.01 9.21
C LYS A 119 -17.33 -5.88 8.28
N VAL A 120 -17.63 -7.18 8.28
CA VAL A 120 -16.93 -8.17 7.44
C VAL A 120 -17.62 -8.28 6.08
N PHE A 121 -16.82 -8.34 5.02
CA PHE A 121 -17.21 -8.67 3.66
C PHE A 121 -16.44 -9.92 3.19
N PRO A 122 -17.01 -10.74 2.28
CA PRO A 122 -18.38 -10.64 1.74
C PRO A 122 -19.42 -10.73 2.85
N THR A 123 -20.52 -9.97 2.67
CA THR A 123 -21.69 -10.06 3.60
C THR A 123 -22.43 -11.37 3.44
N ASP A 124 -22.36 -11.95 2.25
CA ASP A 124 -22.88 -13.26 1.88
C ASP A 124 -21.84 -13.99 1.00
N ILE A 125 -21.27 -15.07 1.55
CA ILE A 125 -20.22 -15.82 0.85
C ILE A 125 -20.77 -16.62 -0.33
N ASP A 126 -21.99 -17.12 -0.27
CA ASP A 126 -22.57 -17.91 -1.34
C ASP A 126 -23.01 -17.02 -2.51
N GLN A 127 -23.52 -15.83 -2.22
CA GLN A 127 -23.76 -14.81 -3.23
C GLN A 127 -22.44 -14.36 -3.89
N ALA A 128 -21.38 -14.16 -3.13
CA ALA A 128 -20.07 -13.84 -3.68
C ALA A 128 -19.52 -14.95 -4.59
N ARG A 129 -19.71 -16.22 -4.20
CA ARG A 129 -19.36 -17.37 -5.03
C ARG A 129 -20.18 -17.44 -6.32
N GLN A 130 -21.47 -17.08 -6.25
CA GLN A 130 -22.32 -17.00 -7.43
C GLN A 130 -21.85 -15.89 -8.39
N ILE A 131 -21.55 -14.70 -7.88
CA ILE A 131 -20.99 -13.60 -8.69
C ILE A 131 -19.69 -14.06 -9.37
N ARG A 132 -18.79 -14.73 -8.64
CA ARG A 132 -17.55 -15.28 -9.22
C ARG A 132 -17.84 -16.30 -10.31
N LYS A 133 -18.84 -17.17 -10.12
CA LYS A 133 -19.25 -18.18 -11.12
C LYS A 133 -19.73 -17.49 -12.39
N GLU A 134 -20.55 -16.46 -12.29
CA GLU A 134 -21.03 -15.70 -13.45
C GLU A 134 -19.86 -14.96 -14.15
N ALA A 135 -18.95 -14.34 -13.39
CA ALA A 135 -17.76 -13.71 -13.95
C ALA A 135 -16.90 -14.71 -14.74
N ARG A 136 -16.71 -15.91 -14.22
CA ARG A 136 -15.94 -16.98 -14.88
C ARG A 136 -16.57 -17.47 -16.19
N LYS A 137 -17.88 -17.40 -16.35
CA LYS A 137 -18.54 -17.67 -17.64
C LYS A 137 -18.13 -16.66 -18.72
N CYS A 138 -17.75 -15.46 -18.32
CA CYS A 138 -17.27 -14.40 -19.20
C CYS A 138 -15.71 -14.37 -19.29
N GLY A 139 -15.01 -15.40 -18.78
CA GLY A 139 -13.54 -15.45 -18.77
C GLY A 139 -12.87 -14.52 -17.75
N ILE A 140 -13.64 -14.01 -16.80
CA ILE A 140 -13.16 -13.07 -15.76
C ILE A 140 -13.09 -13.79 -14.41
N ASP A 141 -12.00 -13.64 -13.68
CA ASP A 141 -11.91 -14.18 -12.32
C ASP A 141 -12.16 -13.09 -11.28
N LEU A 142 -12.97 -13.42 -10.27
CA LEU A 142 -13.23 -12.57 -9.12
C LEU A 142 -12.53 -13.15 -7.89
N LEU A 143 -11.64 -12.37 -7.29
CA LEU A 143 -10.98 -12.74 -6.05
C LEU A 143 -11.92 -12.47 -4.87
N ILE A 144 -12.33 -13.51 -4.17
CA ILE A 144 -13.12 -13.40 -2.94
C ILE A 144 -12.15 -13.30 -1.75
N ILE A 145 -12.18 -12.15 -1.07
CA ILE A 145 -11.29 -11.83 0.04
C ILE A 145 -12.13 -11.48 1.26
N LYS A 146 -11.76 -11.98 2.43
CA LYS A 146 -12.28 -11.46 3.69
C LYS A 146 -11.78 -10.03 3.89
N GLN A 147 -12.70 -9.09 3.94
CA GLN A 147 -12.39 -7.65 4.04
C GLN A 147 -13.11 -7.03 5.22
N LYS A 148 -12.46 -6.04 5.85
CA LYS A 148 -13.11 -5.11 6.78
C LYS A 148 -12.88 -3.68 6.30
N HIS A 149 -13.86 -2.82 6.53
CA HIS A 149 -13.76 -1.40 6.23
C HIS A 149 -13.99 -0.61 7.52
N LEU A 150 -12.97 0.11 7.96
CA LEU A 150 -12.98 0.84 9.23
C LEU A 150 -13.34 2.32 9.06
N GLY A 151 -13.23 2.85 7.84
CA GLY A 151 -13.27 4.29 7.59
C GLY A 151 -12.00 5.02 8.05
N SER A 152 -11.82 6.22 7.53
CA SER A 152 -10.64 7.05 7.88
C SER A 152 -10.77 7.72 9.25
N ASP A 153 -11.99 7.85 9.76
CA ASP A 153 -12.31 8.77 10.85
C ASP A 153 -11.84 8.25 12.23
N ASN A 154 -11.91 6.93 12.44
CA ASN A 154 -11.57 6.29 13.72
C ASN A 154 -10.15 5.72 13.78
N LEU A 155 -9.49 5.54 12.64
CA LEU A 155 -8.14 4.97 12.58
C LEU A 155 -7.12 5.67 13.49
N PRO A 156 -7.09 7.01 13.61
CA PRO A 156 -6.15 7.70 14.51
C PRO A 156 -6.28 7.28 15.95
N ASN A 157 -7.52 7.06 16.43
CA ASN A 157 -7.80 6.67 17.82
C ASN A 157 -7.37 5.22 18.08
N HIS A 158 -7.69 4.28 17.18
CA HIS A 158 -7.28 2.88 17.30
C HIS A 158 -5.75 2.73 17.30
N ILE A 159 -5.07 3.46 16.42
CA ILE A 159 -3.61 3.46 16.35
C ILE A 159 -2.98 4.12 17.56
N ALA A 160 -3.59 5.19 18.11
CA ALA A 160 -3.12 5.80 19.34
C ALA A 160 -3.23 4.83 20.52
N ALA A 161 -4.39 4.18 20.69
CA ALA A 161 -4.61 3.17 21.72
C ALA A 161 -3.60 2.00 21.63
N MET A 162 -3.31 1.53 20.43
CA MET A 162 -2.30 0.52 20.20
C MET A 162 -0.89 1.01 20.59
N ALA A 163 -0.50 2.22 20.17
CA ALA A 163 0.80 2.78 20.51
C ALA A 163 0.97 3.00 22.01
N ASP A 164 -0.06 3.51 22.69
CA ASP A 164 -0.07 3.72 24.14
C ASP A 164 0.04 2.38 24.88
N TYR A 165 -0.68 1.36 24.42
CA TYR A 165 -0.58 0.00 24.98
C TYR A 165 0.85 -0.55 24.86
N ILE A 166 1.46 -0.46 23.67
CA ILE A 166 2.83 -0.93 23.41
C ILE A 166 3.84 -0.16 24.28
N GLN A 167 3.66 1.15 24.43
CA GLN A 167 4.48 1.98 25.30
C GLN A 167 4.32 1.61 26.76
N GLY A 168 3.11 1.30 27.20
CA GLY A 168 2.82 0.80 28.55
C GLY A 168 3.48 -0.55 28.86
N LYS A 169 3.85 -1.32 27.85
CA LYS A 169 4.63 -2.56 27.96
C LYS A 169 6.16 -2.32 27.96
N GLY A 170 6.62 -1.08 27.93
CA GLY A 170 8.05 -0.72 28.03
C GLY A 170 8.73 -0.42 26.71
N VAL A 171 8.05 -0.51 25.57
CA VAL A 171 8.65 -0.12 24.27
C VAL A 171 8.86 1.39 24.20
N VAL A 172 10.04 1.80 23.78
CA VAL A 172 10.41 3.21 23.61
C VAL A 172 10.05 3.69 22.20
N PHE A 173 9.36 4.83 22.09
CA PHE A 173 9.07 5.47 20.81
C PHE A 173 9.86 6.77 20.64
N HIS A 174 10.63 6.86 19.57
CA HIS A 174 11.27 8.09 19.15
C HIS A 174 10.56 8.67 17.93
N HIS A 175 9.86 9.77 18.15
CA HIS A 175 9.16 10.53 17.10
C HIS A 175 10.01 11.65 16.54
N SER A 176 9.78 12.05 15.29
CA SER A 176 10.51 13.10 14.59
C SER A 176 12.02 12.84 14.63
N GLU A 177 12.38 11.59 14.43
CA GLU A 177 13.76 11.14 14.36
C GLU A 177 13.98 10.31 13.10
N GLU A 178 14.88 10.76 12.25
CA GLU A 178 15.14 10.17 10.95
C GLU A 178 16.41 9.31 11.00
N VAL A 179 16.27 8.06 10.56
CA VAL A 179 17.38 7.13 10.39
C VAL A 179 18.01 7.40 9.02
N TYR A 180 19.32 7.60 9.00
CA TYR A 180 20.08 7.84 7.78
C TYR A 180 20.77 6.59 7.27
N ASP A 181 21.33 5.76 8.18
CA ASP A 181 22.17 4.65 7.80
C ASP A 181 22.21 3.58 8.90
N ILE A 182 22.65 2.36 8.52
CA ILE A 182 22.96 1.26 9.45
C ILE A 182 24.45 1.17 9.68
N ILE A 183 24.82 0.58 10.81
CA ILE A 183 26.21 0.28 11.16
C ILE A 183 26.39 -1.22 11.04
N VAL A 184 27.32 -1.64 10.17
CA VAL A 184 27.59 -3.06 9.90
C VAL A 184 29.03 -3.36 10.25
N GLU A 185 29.25 -4.42 11.03
CA GLU A 185 30.57 -4.94 11.37
C GLU A 185 30.62 -6.45 11.09
N LYS A 186 31.61 -6.88 10.33
CA LYS A 186 31.86 -8.30 10.00
C LYS A 186 30.62 -9.04 9.49
N GLY A 187 29.81 -8.38 8.64
CA GLY A 187 28.59 -8.96 8.05
C GLY A 187 27.38 -9.03 8.99
N CYS A 188 27.47 -8.40 10.18
CA CYS A 188 26.35 -8.30 11.13
C CYS A 188 25.96 -6.83 11.31
N VAL A 189 24.65 -6.55 11.47
CA VAL A 189 24.23 -5.22 11.91
C VAL A 189 24.52 -5.06 13.40
N VAL A 190 25.10 -3.91 13.78
CA VAL A 190 25.41 -3.60 15.18
C VAL A 190 24.76 -2.31 15.65
N GLY A 191 24.10 -1.57 14.77
CA GLY A 191 23.41 -0.34 15.10
C GLY A 191 22.96 0.46 13.90
N LEU A 192 22.53 1.69 14.17
CA LEU A 192 22.11 2.66 13.15
C LEU A 192 22.46 4.10 13.56
N THR A 193 22.44 4.99 12.55
CA THR A 193 22.70 6.42 12.73
C THR A 193 21.46 7.23 12.40
N THR A 194 21.12 8.17 13.28
CA THR A 194 19.99 9.09 13.12
C THR A 194 20.43 10.55 13.16
N ASN A 195 19.51 11.47 12.94
CA ASN A 195 19.72 12.91 13.16
C ASN A 195 19.95 13.28 14.65
N ARG A 196 19.80 12.33 15.60
CA ARG A 196 20.01 12.55 17.04
C ARG A 196 21.14 11.73 17.63
N GLY A 197 21.85 10.95 16.79
CA GLY A 197 23.01 10.15 17.21
C GLY A 197 22.91 8.69 16.78
N GLN A 198 23.68 7.86 17.45
CA GLN A 198 23.77 6.43 17.17
C GLN A 198 23.03 5.62 18.22
N TYR A 199 22.42 4.55 17.77
CA TYR A 199 21.78 3.51 18.59
C TYR A 199 22.34 2.15 18.18
N PHE A 200 22.48 1.25 19.14
CA PHE A 200 23.12 -0.04 18.95
C PHE A 200 22.14 -1.17 19.22
N SER A 201 22.10 -2.12 18.31
CA SER A 201 21.36 -3.37 18.42
C SER A 201 21.88 -4.36 17.40
N ASN A 202 21.85 -5.64 17.76
CA ASN A 202 22.17 -6.73 16.85
C ASN A 202 20.92 -7.24 16.08
N ASN A 203 19.76 -6.64 16.33
CA ASN A 203 18.52 -6.96 15.63
C ASN A 203 17.81 -5.67 15.21
N ILE A 204 17.78 -5.40 13.91
CA ILE A 204 17.12 -4.21 13.35
C ILE A 204 16.08 -4.63 12.32
N ILE A 205 14.83 -4.18 12.51
CA ILE A 205 13.73 -4.40 11.58
C ILE A 205 13.49 -3.10 10.80
N ILE A 206 13.70 -3.11 9.50
CA ILE A 206 13.50 -1.97 8.59
C ILE A 206 12.08 -2.01 8.02
N ALA A 207 11.21 -1.10 8.48
CA ALA A 207 9.79 -1.04 8.12
C ALA A 207 9.29 0.38 7.80
N PRO A 208 9.97 1.21 7.00
CA PRO A 208 9.66 2.64 6.82
C PRO A 208 8.49 2.90 5.86
N GLY A 209 7.83 1.86 5.36
CA GLY A 209 6.76 1.96 4.38
C GLY A 209 7.23 2.47 3.01
N ARG A 210 6.28 2.71 2.10
CA ARG A 210 6.55 3.09 0.71
C ARG A 210 7.39 4.35 0.58
N VAL A 211 7.20 5.31 1.47
CA VAL A 211 7.97 6.57 1.48
C VAL A 211 9.47 6.35 1.72
N GLY A 212 9.86 5.21 2.29
CA GLY A 212 11.24 4.82 2.52
C GLY A 212 11.85 3.94 1.43
N ALA A 213 11.11 3.61 0.36
CA ALA A 213 11.57 2.65 -0.66
C ALA A 213 12.88 3.10 -1.36
N GLU A 214 12.99 4.38 -1.70
CA GLU A 214 14.21 4.94 -2.30
C GLU A 214 15.42 4.85 -1.35
N TRP A 215 15.19 5.19 -0.07
CA TRP A 215 16.21 5.07 0.96
C TRP A 215 16.66 3.61 1.16
N ILE A 216 15.69 2.66 1.21
CA ILE A 216 16.00 1.22 1.30
C ILE A 216 16.81 0.75 0.09
N GLY A 217 16.44 1.14 -1.13
CA GLY A 217 17.18 0.80 -2.33
C GLY A 217 18.62 1.33 -2.31
N SER A 218 18.83 2.53 -1.76
CA SER A 218 20.16 3.12 -1.57
C SER A 218 20.95 2.39 -0.49
N LEU A 219 20.28 2.05 0.64
CA LEU A 219 20.87 1.28 1.74
C LEU A 219 21.31 -0.12 1.28
N ALA A 220 20.47 -0.80 0.50
CA ALA A 220 20.75 -2.13 -0.03
C ALA A 220 21.97 -2.10 -0.97
N ARG A 221 21.98 -1.19 -1.96
CA ARG A 221 23.12 -1.04 -2.88
C ARG A 221 24.44 -0.72 -2.13
N LYS A 222 24.39 0.19 -1.16
CA LYS A 222 25.56 0.57 -0.36
C LYS A 222 26.17 -0.62 0.39
N ASN A 223 25.33 -1.53 0.87
CA ASN A 223 25.72 -2.64 1.73
C ASN A 223 25.80 -3.99 0.96
N GLY A 224 25.72 -3.99 -0.36
CA GLY A 224 25.80 -5.21 -1.19
C GLY A 224 24.63 -6.17 -0.99
N ILE A 225 23.46 -5.69 -0.57
CA ILE A 225 22.24 -6.47 -0.46
C ILE A 225 21.59 -6.50 -1.85
N GLU A 226 21.27 -7.68 -2.34
CA GLU A 226 20.61 -7.84 -3.62
C GLU A 226 19.18 -7.29 -3.59
N VAL A 227 18.77 -6.72 -4.71
CA VAL A 227 17.44 -6.16 -4.91
C VAL A 227 16.91 -6.58 -6.29
N SER A 228 15.67 -7.03 -6.33
CA SER A 228 14.98 -7.32 -7.57
C SER A 228 14.00 -6.21 -7.92
N GLN A 229 13.91 -5.87 -9.19
CA GLN A 229 12.87 -4.95 -9.66
C GLN A 229 11.56 -5.70 -9.86
N ARG A 230 10.47 -5.07 -9.44
CA ARG A 230 9.11 -5.58 -9.64
C ARG A 230 8.42 -4.82 -10.78
N GLY A 231 7.41 -5.44 -11.38
CA GLY A 231 6.58 -4.82 -12.40
C GLY A 231 5.83 -3.59 -11.87
N ILE A 232 5.21 -2.86 -12.78
CA ILE A 232 4.28 -1.77 -12.46
C ILE A 232 2.90 -2.09 -13.03
N GLU A 233 1.89 -1.40 -12.54
CA GLU A 233 0.57 -1.40 -13.17
C GLU A 233 0.21 0.03 -13.54
N VAL A 234 -0.26 0.22 -14.76
CA VAL A 234 -0.62 1.52 -15.32
C VAL A 234 -2.04 1.48 -15.86
N GLY A 235 -2.81 2.50 -15.60
CA GLY A 235 -4.16 2.61 -16.11
C GLY A 235 -4.85 3.90 -15.69
N VAL A 236 -6.11 3.77 -15.36
CA VAL A 236 -7.04 4.87 -15.10
C VAL A 236 -7.85 4.64 -13.82
N ARG A 237 -8.32 5.71 -13.22
CA ARG A 237 -9.41 5.66 -12.26
C ARG A 237 -10.71 5.77 -13.02
N VAL A 238 -11.56 4.78 -12.88
CA VAL A 238 -12.90 4.73 -13.46
C VAL A 238 -13.90 5.28 -12.45
N GLU A 239 -14.83 6.13 -12.89
CA GLU A 239 -15.90 6.64 -12.05
C GLU A 239 -17.23 6.44 -12.75
N VAL A 240 -18.17 5.79 -12.07
CA VAL A 240 -19.53 5.47 -12.52
C VAL A 240 -20.56 5.91 -11.48
N HIS A 241 -21.82 6.03 -11.86
CA HIS A 241 -22.88 6.25 -10.90
C HIS A 241 -23.03 5.07 -9.93
N ASN A 242 -23.38 5.33 -8.66
CA ASN A 242 -23.46 4.31 -7.61
C ASN A 242 -24.36 3.12 -8.00
N GLU A 243 -25.45 3.37 -8.70
CA GLU A 243 -26.41 2.33 -9.11
C GLU A 243 -25.76 1.19 -9.90
N ILE A 244 -24.69 1.48 -10.68
CA ILE A 244 -23.96 0.48 -11.46
C ILE A 244 -23.22 -0.53 -10.54
N MET A 245 -22.78 -0.10 -9.37
CA MET A 245 -21.94 -0.90 -8.48
C MET A 245 -22.65 -1.31 -7.18
N GLN A 246 -23.85 -0.81 -6.92
CA GLN A 246 -24.54 -0.94 -5.64
C GLN A 246 -24.75 -2.39 -5.22
N ASP A 247 -25.28 -3.23 -6.08
CA ASP A 247 -25.58 -4.63 -5.77
C ASP A 247 -24.29 -5.39 -5.50
N LEU A 248 -23.27 -5.20 -6.33
CA LEU A 248 -21.97 -5.82 -6.16
C LEU A 248 -21.28 -5.37 -4.87
N CYS A 249 -21.24 -4.06 -4.60
CA CYS A 249 -20.57 -3.51 -3.42
C CYS A 249 -21.33 -3.80 -2.11
N SER A 250 -22.62 -4.12 -2.18
CA SER A 250 -23.40 -4.57 -1.01
C SER A 250 -22.94 -5.94 -0.51
N VAL A 251 -22.45 -6.79 -1.41
CA VAL A 251 -21.94 -8.14 -1.12
C VAL A 251 -20.43 -8.15 -0.92
N ILE A 252 -19.68 -7.52 -1.84
CA ILE A 252 -18.20 -7.46 -1.82
C ILE A 252 -17.81 -5.98 -1.85
N TYR A 253 -17.22 -5.48 -0.77
CA TYR A 253 -16.93 -4.05 -0.63
C TYR A 253 -15.92 -3.54 -1.65
N ASP A 254 -14.84 -4.29 -1.87
CA ASP A 254 -13.75 -3.96 -2.80
C ASP A 254 -13.51 -5.12 -3.77
N PRO A 255 -14.38 -5.29 -4.79
CA PRO A 255 -14.29 -6.41 -5.71
C PRO A 255 -13.05 -6.28 -6.59
N THR A 256 -12.21 -7.31 -6.58
CA THR A 256 -11.03 -7.41 -7.42
C THR A 256 -11.27 -8.41 -8.53
N PHE A 257 -11.55 -7.91 -9.73
CA PHE A 257 -11.68 -8.70 -10.95
C PHE A 257 -10.36 -8.73 -11.71
N PHE A 258 -9.98 -9.90 -12.18
CA PHE A 258 -8.88 -10.11 -13.11
C PHE A 258 -9.44 -10.44 -14.49
N VAL A 259 -9.05 -9.63 -15.48
CA VAL A 259 -9.48 -9.75 -16.86
C VAL A 259 -8.27 -9.98 -17.74
N ARG A 260 -8.29 -11.03 -18.57
CA ARG A 260 -7.33 -11.20 -19.66
C ARG A 260 -7.88 -10.55 -20.92
N THR A 261 -7.09 -9.66 -21.49
CA THR A 261 -7.51 -8.92 -22.70
C THR A 261 -7.45 -9.79 -23.93
N ASN A 262 -8.46 -9.66 -24.82
CA ASN A 262 -8.56 -10.50 -26.00
C ASN A 262 -7.44 -10.23 -27.01
N ARG A 263 -7.01 -8.96 -27.13
CA ARG A 263 -6.04 -8.58 -28.16
C ARG A 263 -4.60 -8.97 -27.81
N TYR A 264 -4.20 -8.76 -26.57
CA TYR A 264 -2.78 -8.94 -26.16
C TYR A 264 -2.59 -10.04 -25.12
N ASP A 265 -3.65 -10.69 -24.65
CA ASP A 265 -3.64 -11.66 -23.53
C ASP A 265 -2.97 -11.09 -22.26
N ASP A 266 -2.96 -9.76 -22.13
CA ASP A 266 -2.42 -9.08 -20.97
C ASP A 266 -3.42 -9.09 -19.82
N GLN A 267 -2.91 -9.08 -18.60
CA GLN A 267 -3.76 -9.02 -17.42
C GLN A 267 -4.12 -7.57 -17.07
N THR A 268 -5.40 -7.29 -16.99
CA THR A 268 -5.95 -6.10 -16.35
C THR A 268 -6.71 -6.46 -15.07
N ARG A 269 -6.88 -5.51 -14.17
CA ARG A 269 -7.66 -5.74 -12.96
C ARG A 269 -8.34 -4.49 -12.43
N THR A 270 -9.45 -4.69 -11.71
CA THR A 270 -10.00 -3.67 -10.82
C THR A 270 -9.20 -3.62 -9.51
N PHE A 271 -9.12 -2.45 -8.90
CA PHE A 271 -8.40 -2.26 -7.65
C PHE A 271 -8.96 -1.08 -6.86
N CYS A 272 -9.00 -1.19 -5.53
CA CYS A 272 -9.35 -0.09 -4.64
C CYS A 272 -10.69 0.58 -5.00
N THR A 273 -11.76 -0.22 -5.02
CA THR A 273 -13.12 0.27 -5.23
C THR A 273 -13.58 1.10 -4.04
N ASN A 274 -14.20 2.25 -4.32
CA ASN A 274 -14.71 3.19 -3.34
C ASN A 274 -16.17 3.51 -3.65
N PHE A 275 -17.08 2.73 -3.05
CA PHE A 275 -18.53 2.94 -3.19
C PHE A 275 -18.98 4.21 -2.47
N GLY A 276 -19.66 5.10 -3.19
CA GLY A 276 -19.99 6.43 -2.68
C GLY A 276 -18.76 7.30 -2.37
N GLY A 277 -17.61 6.99 -3.00
CA GLY A 277 -16.34 7.63 -2.74
C GLY A 277 -16.01 8.79 -3.66
N PHE A 278 -14.81 9.29 -3.55
CA PHE A 278 -14.30 10.44 -4.30
C PHE A 278 -13.00 10.07 -5.01
N VAL A 279 -12.82 10.57 -6.22
CA VAL A 279 -11.52 10.54 -6.89
C VAL A 279 -10.62 11.59 -6.24
N ALA A 280 -9.37 11.24 -5.96
CA ALA A 280 -8.41 12.08 -5.27
C ALA A 280 -7.13 12.27 -6.10
N LEU A 281 -6.45 13.39 -5.88
CA LEU A 281 -5.12 13.63 -6.42
C LEU A 281 -4.08 12.86 -5.61
N GLU A 282 -3.16 12.21 -6.29
CA GLU A 282 -1.95 11.63 -5.73
C GLU A 282 -0.73 12.37 -6.30
N ASN A 283 -0.10 13.21 -5.45
CA ASN A 283 1.03 14.03 -5.89
C ASN A 283 2.36 13.32 -5.66
N TYR A 284 3.11 13.13 -6.72
CA TYR A 284 4.53 12.78 -6.71
C TYR A 284 5.40 14.03 -6.82
N GLN A 285 6.73 13.88 -6.70
CA GLN A 285 7.63 15.04 -6.74
C GLN A 285 7.52 15.80 -8.08
N ASN A 286 7.43 15.08 -9.20
CA ASN A 286 7.55 15.63 -10.55
C ASN A 286 6.33 15.38 -11.44
N PHE A 287 5.29 14.69 -10.95
CA PHE A 287 4.08 14.38 -11.70
C PHE A 287 2.89 14.17 -10.77
N VAL A 288 1.70 14.15 -11.34
CA VAL A 288 0.45 13.88 -10.63
C VAL A 288 -0.20 12.61 -11.16
N CYS A 289 -0.74 11.81 -10.23
CA CYS A 289 -1.61 10.68 -10.51
C CYS A 289 -2.96 10.90 -9.84
N VAL A 290 -3.86 9.95 -10.05
CA VAL A 290 -5.13 9.87 -9.33
C VAL A 290 -5.17 8.65 -8.42
N ASN A 291 -6.05 8.71 -7.42
CA ASN A 291 -6.36 7.62 -6.52
C ASN A 291 -7.83 7.73 -6.12
N GLY A 292 -8.35 6.81 -5.31
CA GLY A 292 -9.68 6.87 -4.74
C GLY A 292 -9.66 7.05 -3.23
N HIS A 293 -10.76 7.60 -2.70
CA HIS A 293 -10.95 7.80 -1.27
C HIS A 293 -12.41 7.61 -0.89
N ALA A 294 -12.66 6.96 0.24
CA ALA A 294 -14.00 6.76 0.79
C ALA A 294 -14.05 7.21 2.25
N TYR A 295 -15.09 7.95 2.61
CA TYR A 295 -15.40 8.35 3.98
C TYR A 295 -16.57 7.53 4.51
N MET A 296 -16.69 7.39 5.82
CA MET A 296 -17.87 6.79 6.45
C MET A 296 -19.02 7.79 6.54
N ASP A 297 -18.71 9.01 6.90
CA ASP A 297 -19.65 10.12 7.19
C ASP A 297 -20.08 10.91 5.96
N ARG A 298 -19.37 10.80 4.84
CA ARG A 298 -19.64 11.54 3.61
C ARG A 298 -19.60 10.64 2.39
N LYS A 299 -20.68 10.65 1.63
CA LYS A 299 -20.84 9.86 0.39
C LYS A 299 -21.08 10.76 -0.82
N SER A 300 -20.58 10.33 -1.97
CA SER A 300 -20.95 10.88 -3.27
C SER A 300 -22.01 9.98 -3.93
N ASN A 301 -22.57 10.44 -5.07
CA ASN A 301 -23.46 9.62 -5.89
C ASN A 301 -22.69 8.68 -6.83
N ASN A 302 -21.37 8.65 -6.75
CA ASN A 302 -20.52 7.90 -7.65
C ASN A 302 -19.70 6.85 -6.91
N THR A 303 -19.43 5.77 -7.62
CA THR A 303 -18.41 4.77 -7.23
C THR A 303 -17.21 4.92 -8.15
N ASN A 304 -16.01 4.85 -7.58
CA ASN A 304 -14.80 4.84 -8.37
C ASN A 304 -13.90 3.66 -8.03
N PHE A 305 -13.13 3.20 -9.01
CA PHE A 305 -12.13 2.14 -8.85
C PHE A 305 -10.98 2.33 -9.83
N ALA A 306 -9.79 1.86 -9.49
CA ALA A 306 -8.69 1.78 -10.44
C ALA A 306 -8.92 0.62 -11.41
N PHE A 307 -8.68 0.83 -12.70
CA PHE A 307 -8.60 -0.21 -13.70
C PHE A 307 -7.22 -0.17 -14.33
N LEU A 308 -6.42 -1.20 -14.05
CA LEU A 308 -4.98 -1.19 -14.27
C LEU A 308 -4.56 -2.35 -15.18
N SER A 309 -3.68 -2.06 -16.13
CA SER A 309 -2.98 -3.04 -16.95
C SER A 309 -1.62 -3.34 -16.33
N LYS A 310 -1.30 -4.63 -16.14
CA LYS A 310 0.02 -5.06 -15.72
C LYS A 310 1.01 -4.81 -16.85
N VAL A 311 2.10 -4.13 -16.54
CA VAL A 311 3.18 -3.88 -17.49
C VAL A 311 4.32 -4.85 -17.22
N VAL A 312 4.64 -5.64 -18.24
CA VAL A 312 5.82 -6.53 -18.26
C VAL A 312 6.70 -6.03 -19.39
N LEU A 313 7.84 -5.45 -19.04
CA LEU A 313 8.86 -5.07 -20.02
C LEU A 313 9.62 -6.30 -20.50
N THR A 314 10.34 -6.18 -21.61
CA THR A 314 11.15 -7.26 -22.17
C THR A 314 12.27 -7.70 -21.21
N ASP A 315 12.75 -8.92 -21.38
CA ASP A 315 13.88 -9.47 -20.62
C ASP A 315 15.22 -9.09 -21.32
N PRO A 316 16.22 -8.54 -20.58
CA PRO A 316 16.17 -8.26 -19.15
C PRO A 316 15.19 -7.14 -18.82
N VAL A 317 14.55 -7.26 -17.65
CA VAL A 317 13.62 -6.26 -17.16
C VAL A 317 14.38 -4.98 -16.87
N GLU A 318 14.18 -3.97 -17.71
CA GLU A 318 14.73 -2.64 -17.50
C GLU A 318 13.94 -1.89 -16.41
N ASP A 319 14.32 -0.65 -16.15
CA ASP A 319 13.77 0.17 -15.07
C ASP A 319 12.27 0.47 -15.27
N ASN A 320 11.43 -0.44 -14.79
CA ASN A 320 9.96 -0.29 -14.80
C ASN A 320 9.50 0.97 -14.08
N GLN A 321 10.24 1.42 -13.06
CA GLN A 321 9.90 2.62 -12.33
C GLN A 321 10.07 3.84 -13.22
N ALA A 322 11.21 3.97 -13.92
CA ALA A 322 11.46 5.07 -14.86
C ALA A 322 10.42 5.09 -16.00
N TYR A 323 9.99 3.92 -16.48
CA TYR A 323 8.92 3.82 -17.47
C TYR A 323 7.60 4.39 -16.95
N GLY A 324 7.17 3.98 -15.77
CA GLY A 324 5.95 4.51 -15.12
C GLY A 324 6.05 6.02 -14.85
N GLU A 325 7.21 6.49 -14.38
CA GLU A 325 7.46 7.92 -14.17
C GLU A 325 7.41 8.72 -15.48
N SER A 326 7.89 8.18 -16.59
CA SER A 326 7.83 8.84 -17.90
C SER A 326 6.39 9.05 -18.36
N ILE A 327 5.52 8.04 -18.16
CA ILE A 327 4.08 8.15 -18.42
C ILE A 327 3.44 9.20 -17.50
N GLY A 328 3.75 9.17 -16.21
CA GLY A 328 3.25 10.14 -15.23
C GLY A 328 3.64 11.58 -15.58
N LYS A 329 4.89 11.81 -15.96
CA LYS A 329 5.40 13.12 -16.40
C LYS A 329 4.73 13.60 -17.68
N LEU A 330 4.60 12.72 -18.68
CA LEU A 330 3.91 13.03 -19.94
C LEU A 330 2.44 13.39 -19.69
N ALA A 331 1.72 12.58 -18.93
CA ALA A 331 0.32 12.83 -18.59
C ALA A 331 0.14 14.17 -17.84
N THR A 332 1.05 14.48 -16.92
CA THR A 332 1.05 15.76 -16.18
C THR A 332 1.29 16.95 -17.11
N LEU A 333 2.20 16.80 -18.05
CA LEU A 333 2.47 17.84 -19.05
C LEU A 333 1.24 18.11 -19.93
N ILE A 334 0.61 17.06 -20.45
CA ILE A 334 -0.59 17.14 -21.30
C ILE A 334 -1.78 17.72 -20.52
N GLY A 335 -1.92 17.34 -19.25
CA GLY A 335 -2.96 17.85 -18.34
C GLY A 335 -2.71 19.27 -17.82
N GLY A 336 -1.58 19.92 -18.18
CA GLY A 336 -1.22 21.24 -17.67
C GLY A 336 -1.02 21.27 -16.15
N GLY A 337 -0.35 20.25 -15.60
CA GLY A 337 -0.11 20.08 -14.17
C GLY A 337 -1.24 19.38 -13.40
N LYS A 338 -2.26 18.87 -14.09
CA LYS A 338 -3.44 18.20 -13.53
C LYS A 338 -3.67 16.84 -14.20
N PRO A 339 -4.40 15.92 -13.56
CA PRO A 339 -4.86 14.71 -14.23
C PRO A 339 -5.79 15.05 -15.42
N THR A 340 -5.77 14.17 -16.42
CA THR A 340 -6.69 14.25 -17.56
C THR A 340 -7.98 13.51 -17.26
N LEU A 341 -9.12 14.14 -17.55
CA LEU A 341 -10.46 13.56 -17.47
C LEU A 341 -11.00 13.34 -18.88
N GLN A 342 -11.48 12.13 -19.17
CA GLN A 342 -12.14 11.79 -20.42
C GLN A 342 -13.36 10.92 -20.18
N ARG A 343 -14.46 11.17 -20.92
CA ARG A 343 -15.61 10.26 -20.98
C ARG A 343 -15.22 9.04 -21.80
N TYR A 344 -15.65 7.86 -21.37
CA TYR A 344 -15.35 6.60 -22.07
C TYR A 344 -15.87 6.59 -23.52
N GLY A 345 -17.06 7.12 -23.75
CA GLY A 345 -17.60 7.25 -25.10
C GLY A 345 -16.80 8.18 -26.01
N ASP A 346 -16.15 9.22 -25.47
CA ASP A 346 -15.28 10.07 -26.25
C ASP A 346 -13.95 9.35 -26.56
N LEU A 347 -13.41 8.58 -25.62
CA LEU A 347 -12.22 7.76 -25.84
C LEU A 347 -12.45 6.74 -26.96
N LYS A 348 -13.55 5.99 -26.92
CA LYS A 348 -13.89 5.01 -27.98
C LYS A 348 -14.01 5.64 -29.39
N ARG A 349 -14.37 6.90 -29.45
CA ARG A 349 -14.49 7.66 -30.69
C ARG A 349 -13.21 8.39 -31.10
N GLY A 350 -12.11 8.17 -30.37
CA GLY A 350 -10.81 8.79 -30.65
C GLY A 350 -10.84 10.33 -30.56
N ARG A 351 -11.61 10.88 -29.62
CA ARG A 351 -11.74 12.34 -29.47
C ARG A 351 -11.60 12.79 -28.02
N ARG A 352 -11.00 13.94 -27.82
CA ARG A 352 -10.90 14.53 -26.48
C ARG A 352 -12.28 14.84 -25.89
N SER A 353 -12.42 14.74 -24.57
CA SER A 353 -13.56 15.31 -23.86
C SER A 353 -13.42 16.82 -23.67
N THR A 354 -14.54 17.48 -23.47
CA THR A 354 -14.65 18.91 -23.15
C THR A 354 -15.54 19.07 -21.93
N TRP A 355 -15.37 20.16 -21.18
CA TRP A 355 -16.23 20.45 -20.03
C TRP A 355 -17.72 20.52 -20.43
N ASN A 356 -18.04 20.99 -21.64
CA ASN A 356 -19.42 21.01 -22.09
C ASN A 356 -20.02 19.59 -22.18
N ARG A 357 -19.27 18.60 -22.72
CA ARG A 357 -19.72 17.21 -22.78
C ARG A 357 -19.82 16.58 -21.40
N VAL A 358 -18.85 16.85 -20.52
CA VAL A 358 -18.86 16.32 -19.15
C VAL A 358 -20.03 16.88 -18.34
N ARG A 359 -20.32 18.17 -18.44
CA ARG A 359 -21.44 18.82 -17.72
C ARG A 359 -22.82 18.34 -18.19
N ASN A 360 -22.93 17.87 -19.42
CA ASN A 360 -24.17 17.32 -19.98
C ASN A 360 -24.34 15.82 -19.66
N SER A 361 -23.39 15.21 -18.94
CA SER A 361 -23.47 13.84 -18.45
C SER A 361 -24.32 13.77 -17.16
N TYR A 362 -24.92 12.61 -16.89
CA TYR A 362 -25.57 12.32 -15.62
C TYR A 362 -24.56 11.97 -14.50
N ILE A 363 -23.27 11.80 -14.83
CA ILE A 363 -22.20 11.58 -13.86
C ILE A 363 -21.47 12.91 -13.62
N ASP A 364 -21.66 13.48 -12.43
CA ASP A 364 -20.92 14.67 -12.02
C ASP A 364 -19.56 14.26 -11.44
N PRO A 365 -18.41 14.68 -12.06
CA PRO A 365 -17.08 14.27 -11.59
C PRO A 365 -16.84 14.66 -10.14
N THR A 366 -16.39 13.73 -9.29
CA THR A 366 -16.08 14.02 -7.89
C THR A 366 -14.75 14.77 -7.73
N LEU A 367 -13.80 14.62 -8.66
CA LEU A 367 -12.59 15.43 -8.73
C LEU A 367 -12.76 16.53 -9.79
N LYS A 368 -12.88 17.78 -9.34
CA LYS A 368 -13.06 18.96 -10.22
C LYS A 368 -11.74 19.54 -10.72
N ASN A 369 -10.63 19.33 -9.99
CA ASN A 369 -9.32 19.89 -10.35
C ASN A 369 -8.61 19.01 -11.39
N VAL A 370 -9.17 18.92 -12.58
CA VAL A 370 -8.72 18.10 -13.72
C VAL A 370 -8.75 18.90 -15.02
N THR A 371 -8.11 18.39 -16.04
CA THR A 371 -8.19 18.90 -17.42
C THR A 371 -8.99 17.93 -18.27
N CYS A 372 -10.11 18.39 -18.85
CA CYS A 372 -10.80 17.59 -19.86
C CYS A 372 -9.91 17.45 -21.10
N GLY A 373 -9.62 16.22 -21.50
CA GLY A 373 -8.65 15.97 -22.56
C GLY A 373 -8.81 14.62 -23.23
N ASP A 374 -7.69 14.15 -23.76
CA ASP A 374 -7.56 12.83 -24.38
C ASP A 374 -6.44 12.05 -23.70
N ILE A 375 -6.79 10.98 -23.00
CA ILE A 375 -5.84 10.13 -22.28
C ILE A 375 -4.95 9.33 -23.25
N ALA A 376 -5.39 9.13 -24.49
CA ALA A 376 -4.58 8.47 -25.52
C ALA A 376 -3.30 9.23 -25.88
N MET A 377 -3.25 10.53 -25.59
CA MET A 377 -2.03 11.33 -25.79
C MET A 377 -0.91 11.00 -24.79
N ALA A 378 -1.25 10.37 -23.66
CA ALA A 378 -0.31 10.08 -22.57
C ALA A 378 -0.07 8.60 -22.34
N LEU A 379 -1.11 7.77 -22.50
CA LEU A 379 -0.99 6.33 -22.28
C LEU A 379 -0.50 5.62 -23.55
N PRO A 380 0.50 4.73 -23.44
CA PRO A 380 0.92 3.89 -24.56
C PRO A 380 -0.24 3.08 -25.15
N GLU A 381 -0.22 2.88 -26.47
CA GLU A 381 -1.30 2.22 -27.23
C GLU A 381 -1.69 0.85 -26.64
N ARG A 382 -0.70 0.03 -26.27
CA ARG A 382 -0.95 -1.29 -25.68
C ARG A 382 -1.73 -1.21 -24.37
N ILE A 383 -1.36 -0.26 -23.51
CA ILE A 383 -2.07 -0.04 -22.23
C ILE A 383 -3.49 0.46 -22.50
N LEU A 384 -3.64 1.43 -23.39
CA LEU A 384 -4.95 1.97 -23.74
C LEU A 384 -5.88 0.91 -24.31
N THR A 385 -5.38 0.09 -25.24
CA THR A 385 -6.12 -1.03 -25.83
C THR A 385 -6.53 -2.05 -24.76
N ASN A 386 -5.63 -2.40 -23.84
CA ASN A 386 -5.94 -3.29 -22.74
C ASN A 386 -7.04 -2.73 -21.82
N LEU A 387 -7.04 -1.43 -21.57
CA LEU A 387 -8.07 -0.78 -20.75
C LEU A 387 -9.43 -0.79 -21.44
N VAL A 388 -9.47 -0.49 -22.72
CA VAL A 388 -10.75 -0.51 -23.50
C VAL A 388 -11.29 -1.93 -23.59
N ASP A 389 -10.47 -2.90 -24.02
CA ASP A 389 -10.87 -4.29 -24.15
C ASP A 389 -11.31 -4.89 -22.80
N GLY A 390 -10.53 -4.64 -21.76
CA GLY A 390 -10.85 -5.13 -20.42
C GLY A 390 -12.12 -4.52 -19.82
N LEU A 391 -12.41 -3.23 -20.08
CA LEU A 391 -13.66 -2.59 -19.62
C LEU A 391 -14.87 -3.13 -20.37
N GLU A 392 -14.77 -3.38 -21.69
CA GLU A 392 -15.85 -4.00 -22.47
C GLU A 392 -16.14 -5.43 -21.99
N GLN A 393 -15.10 -6.20 -21.67
CA GLN A 393 -15.30 -7.52 -21.07
C GLN A 393 -15.94 -7.42 -19.67
N LEU A 394 -15.43 -6.50 -18.81
CA LEU A 394 -15.98 -6.28 -17.48
C LEU A 394 -17.45 -5.86 -17.50
N ASN A 395 -17.88 -5.16 -18.55
CA ASN A 395 -19.27 -4.75 -18.75
C ASN A 395 -20.24 -5.92 -18.88
N GLN A 396 -19.76 -7.13 -19.23
CA GLN A 396 -20.58 -8.34 -19.24
C GLN A 396 -20.93 -8.82 -17.83
N VAL A 397 -20.09 -8.49 -16.84
CA VAL A 397 -20.28 -8.85 -15.43
C VAL A 397 -20.88 -7.70 -14.64
N ILE A 398 -20.52 -6.47 -14.98
CA ILE A 398 -21.01 -5.24 -14.35
C ILE A 398 -21.63 -4.37 -15.45
N PRO A 399 -22.90 -4.63 -15.84
CA PRO A 399 -23.55 -3.87 -16.90
C PRO A 399 -23.56 -2.37 -16.59
N GLY A 400 -23.14 -1.57 -17.56
CA GLY A 400 -23.05 -0.11 -17.43
C GLY A 400 -21.68 0.43 -17.07
N VAL A 401 -20.70 -0.41 -16.70
CA VAL A 401 -19.34 0.05 -16.38
C VAL A 401 -18.63 0.63 -17.60
N ALA A 402 -18.90 0.14 -18.79
CA ALA A 402 -18.39 0.65 -20.08
C ALA A 402 -19.40 1.54 -20.82
N ASN A 403 -20.26 2.25 -20.09
CA ASN A 403 -21.19 3.21 -20.66
C ASN A 403 -20.44 4.43 -21.22
N ASP A 404 -20.98 5.07 -22.24
CA ASP A 404 -20.41 6.29 -22.85
C ASP A 404 -20.18 7.43 -21.85
N GLU A 405 -20.98 7.48 -20.77
CA GLU A 405 -20.90 8.50 -19.73
C GLU A 405 -19.86 8.19 -18.65
N THR A 406 -19.38 6.95 -18.56
CA THR A 406 -18.33 6.55 -17.60
C THR A 406 -17.13 7.48 -17.72
N LEU A 407 -16.65 7.97 -16.57
CA LEU A 407 -15.52 8.90 -16.50
C LEU A 407 -14.22 8.16 -16.24
N LEU A 408 -13.18 8.54 -16.97
CA LEU A 408 -11.83 8.02 -16.85
C LEU A 408 -10.89 9.15 -16.45
N TYR A 409 -10.16 8.95 -15.38
CA TYR A 409 -9.10 9.87 -14.93
C TYR A 409 -7.75 9.21 -15.13
N ALA A 410 -6.81 9.90 -15.76
CA ALA A 410 -5.47 9.39 -16.04
C ALA A 410 -4.37 10.38 -15.60
N PRO A 411 -3.21 9.83 -15.20
CA PRO A 411 -2.91 8.41 -15.04
C PRO A 411 -3.19 7.91 -13.62
N GLU A 412 -3.47 6.62 -13.47
CA GLU A 412 -3.28 5.92 -12.21
C GLU A 412 -2.13 4.92 -12.38
N ILE A 413 -1.10 5.02 -11.54
CA ILE A 413 0.09 4.18 -11.64
C ILE A 413 0.36 3.56 -10.27
N LYS A 414 0.53 2.25 -10.24
CA LYS A 414 0.98 1.52 -9.05
C LYS A 414 2.43 1.12 -9.24
N PHE A 415 3.31 1.86 -8.59
CA PHE A 415 4.72 1.52 -8.49
C PHE A 415 4.88 0.40 -7.48
N PHE A 416 5.40 -0.72 -7.93
CA PHE A 416 5.83 -1.76 -7.01
C PHE A 416 7.24 -1.42 -6.57
N ALA A 417 7.46 -1.39 -5.25
CA ALA A 417 8.78 -1.13 -4.71
C ALA A 417 9.77 -2.20 -5.21
N THR A 418 11.04 -1.84 -5.31
CA THR A 418 12.14 -2.78 -5.43
C THR A 418 12.04 -3.77 -4.27
N GLN A 419 12.04 -5.07 -4.55
CA GLN A 419 12.07 -6.07 -3.49
C GLN A 419 13.51 -6.31 -3.05
N VAL A 420 13.74 -6.17 -1.76
CA VAL A 420 15.01 -6.54 -1.12
C VAL A 420 15.05 -8.04 -0.98
N ASP A 421 16.18 -8.66 -1.34
CA ASP A 421 16.39 -10.08 -1.18
C ASP A 421 16.53 -10.46 0.30
N THR A 422 15.79 -11.49 0.73
CA THR A 422 15.73 -11.96 2.11
C THR A 422 15.50 -13.46 2.17
N ASP A 423 15.87 -14.07 3.28
CA ASP A 423 15.50 -15.43 3.61
C ASP A 423 14.02 -15.57 4.03
N ASN A 424 13.62 -16.77 4.41
CA ASN A 424 12.25 -17.07 4.89
C ASN A 424 11.89 -16.38 6.22
N ASN A 425 12.86 -15.83 6.96
CA ASN A 425 12.65 -15.05 8.16
C ASN A 425 12.64 -13.54 7.88
N LEU A 426 12.69 -13.15 6.61
CA LEU A 426 12.87 -11.77 6.16
C LEU A 426 14.20 -11.15 6.62
N GLU A 427 15.21 -11.97 6.92
CA GLU A 427 16.58 -11.57 7.21
C GLU A 427 17.36 -11.38 5.90
N THR A 428 18.10 -10.28 5.78
CA THR A 428 18.96 -10.03 4.62
C THR A 428 20.27 -10.82 4.69
N ALA A 429 21.15 -10.66 3.70
CA ALA A 429 22.52 -11.19 3.76
C ALA A 429 23.33 -10.62 4.96
N ILE A 430 22.92 -9.49 5.52
CA ILE A 430 23.50 -8.93 6.74
C ILE A 430 22.77 -9.52 7.94
N LYS A 431 23.49 -10.25 8.78
CA LYS A 431 22.93 -10.88 9.97
C LYS A 431 22.32 -9.87 10.93
N GLY A 432 21.12 -10.17 11.43
CA GLY A 432 20.37 -9.32 12.33
C GLY A 432 19.63 -8.16 11.66
N LEU A 433 19.75 -8.00 10.34
CA LEU A 433 19.03 -6.99 9.57
C LEU A 433 17.82 -7.61 8.86
N TYR A 434 16.63 -7.23 9.30
CA TYR A 434 15.35 -7.75 8.80
C TYR A 434 14.57 -6.69 8.02
N MET A 435 13.78 -7.13 7.05
CA MET A 435 12.92 -6.28 6.23
C MET A 435 11.45 -6.59 6.48
N ALA A 436 10.59 -5.56 6.61
CA ALA A 436 9.16 -5.76 6.80
C ALA A 436 8.33 -4.68 6.09
N GLY A 437 7.13 -5.04 5.66
CA GLY A 437 6.15 -4.11 5.11
C GLY A 437 6.36 -3.75 3.64
N ASP A 438 5.76 -2.63 3.24
CA ASP A 438 5.65 -2.22 1.84
C ASP A 438 6.95 -1.61 1.27
N GLY A 439 7.74 -0.93 2.11
CA GLY A 439 8.98 -0.25 1.67
C GLY A 439 10.00 -1.19 1.05
N PRO A 440 10.37 -2.30 1.70
CA PRO A 440 11.29 -3.30 1.16
C PRO A 440 10.68 -4.18 0.05
N GLY A 441 9.42 -3.98 -0.31
CA GLY A 441 8.76 -4.75 -1.36
C GLY A 441 8.22 -6.12 -0.95
N VAL A 442 8.21 -6.46 0.35
CA VAL A 442 7.74 -7.77 0.86
C VAL A 442 6.25 -7.80 1.17
N ALA A 443 5.58 -6.65 1.15
CA ALA A 443 4.13 -6.51 1.32
C ALA A 443 3.54 -5.45 0.40
N GLY A 444 2.21 -5.41 0.26
CA GLY A 444 1.50 -4.48 -0.63
C GLY A 444 0.19 -3.92 -0.09
N ASN A 445 -0.24 -4.35 1.08
CA ASN A 445 -1.44 -3.85 1.77
C ASN A 445 -1.19 -3.82 3.28
N ILE A 446 -2.12 -3.23 4.03
CA ILE A 446 -1.98 -3.03 5.49
C ILE A 446 -1.80 -4.37 6.22
N VAL A 447 -2.68 -5.34 5.98
CA VAL A 447 -2.66 -6.65 6.68
C VAL A 447 -1.39 -7.42 6.36
N SER A 448 -0.97 -7.47 5.08
CA SER A 448 0.27 -8.15 4.74
C SER A 448 1.51 -7.44 5.30
N ALA A 449 1.48 -6.11 5.38
CA ALA A 449 2.57 -5.36 6.00
C ALA A 449 2.71 -5.71 7.50
N THR A 450 1.58 -5.83 8.22
CA THR A 450 1.60 -6.28 9.61
C THR A 450 2.09 -7.72 9.75
N ALA A 451 1.60 -8.63 8.91
CA ALA A 451 2.00 -10.04 8.92
C ALA A 451 3.51 -10.21 8.69
N THR A 452 4.09 -9.49 7.74
CA THR A 452 5.54 -9.55 7.49
C THR A 452 6.39 -9.09 8.67
N ALA A 453 5.89 -8.22 9.55
CA ALA A 453 6.65 -7.80 10.74
C ALA A 453 6.62 -8.84 11.87
N LEU A 454 5.60 -9.70 11.90
CA LEU A 454 5.54 -10.79 12.87
C LEU A 454 6.60 -11.86 12.59
N ILE A 455 7.01 -12.05 11.33
CA ILE A 455 8.00 -13.06 10.95
C ILE A 455 9.36 -12.82 11.66
N PRO A 456 10.03 -11.66 11.49
CA PRO A 456 11.28 -11.40 12.20
C PRO A 456 11.09 -11.28 13.70
N ALA A 457 9.94 -10.76 14.18
CA ALA A 457 9.67 -10.71 15.62
C ALA A 457 9.66 -12.11 16.26
N LYS A 458 9.00 -13.09 15.65
CA LYS A 458 9.02 -14.49 16.08
C LYS A 458 10.42 -15.09 16.05
N LYS A 459 11.19 -14.83 15.00
CA LYS A 459 12.58 -15.30 14.87
C LYS A 459 13.48 -14.76 15.98
N ILE A 460 13.40 -13.44 16.26
CA ILE A 460 14.18 -12.78 17.27
C ILE A 460 13.87 -13.35 18.67
N ILE A 461 12.59 -13.53 19.00
CA ILE A 461 12.18 -14.12 20.28
C ILE A 461 12.75 -15.53 20.46
N SER A 462 12.61 -16.37 19.44
CA SER A 462 13.13 -17.75 19.47
C SER A 462 14.65 -17.78 19.70
N ALA A 463 15.41 -16.93 18.99
CA ALA A 463 16.85 -16.84 19.13
C ALA A 463 17.27 -16.34 20.54
N ALA A 464 16.54 -15.40 21.12
CA ALA A 464 16.80 -14.90 22.47
C ALA A 464 16.54 -16.00 23.53
N ALA A 465 15.47 -16.81 23.36
CA ALA A 465 15.17 -17.92 24.25
C ALA A 465 16.25 -19.01 24.22
N GLU A 466 16.74 -19.36 23.01
CA GLU A 466 17.84 -20.33 22.86
C GLU A 466 19.15 -19.87 23.52
N THR A 467 19.46 -18.58 23.38
CA THR A 467 20.65 -17.97 24.01
C THR A 467 20.57 -18.00 25.52
N SER A 468 19.40 -17.71 26.07
CA SER A 468 19.15 -17.76 27.52
C SER A 468 19.26 -19.18 28.06
N SER A 469 18.70 -20.18 27.35
CA SER A 469 18.78 -21.60 27.72
C SER A 469 20.20 -22.16 27.70
N LYS A 470 21.04 -21.72 26.76
CA LYS A 470 22.47 -22.11 26.69
C LYS A 470 23.26 -21.53 27.87
N LYS A 471 23.03 -20.27 28.23
CA LYS A 471 23.68 -19.62 29.39
C LYS A 471 23.30 -20.26 30.71
N MET A 472 22.11 -20.82 30.86
CA MET A 472 21.67 -21.56 32.06
C MET A 472 22.29 -22.95 32.19
N LYS A 473 22.64 -23.59 31.06
CA LYS A 473 23.29 -24.93 31.04
C LYS A 473 24.79 -24.87 31.24
N THR A 474 25.41 -23.69 31.11
CA THR A 474 26.85 -23.46 31.29
C THR A 474 27.21 -22.84 32.65
N LYS A 475 26.27 -22.58 33.52
CA LYS A 475 26.39 -22.27 34.93
C LYS A 475 26.01 -23.49 35.78
#